data_a7f93042232f4599dbb417588f5ec113
#
_entry.id   a7f93042232f4599dbb417588f5ec113
#
_cell.length_a   1.000
_cell.length_b   1.000
_cell.length_c   1.000
_cell.angle_alpha   90.00
_cell.angle_beta   90.00
_cell.angle_gamma   90.00
#
_symmetry.space_group_name_H-M   'P 1'
#
loop_
_entity.id
_entity.type
_entity.pdbx_description
1 polymer ?
#
loop_
_entity_poly.entity_id
_entity_poly.type
_entity_poly.pdbx_seq_one_letter_code
_entity_poly.pdbx_strand_id
1 'polypeptide(L)'
;MAHQNGSTFPFGAAYDRRRFLRNAALGVAGVAGGSLLEACGSSSSSSTTSTAALTGMAALEAAAKKEGAINLIALPAGWANYGTQSTAGTVIGGFYKAYGITCNSVSPNDSSAQELTAIEVDKGTSKEPDVVDVSPAVAALGAKGGYFAPYKVATWDTIPANMKDANGDWYGDYYGVISFATNTTVVKTPPLDWSDLTKSEYKNKVAIDGNPASAGDALAAVWSAALANGGSLDDIMPGLTFFKDLKKAGNFNPTDCYPANIASGETPIAIVWDYLSLGYRKQYPTIKLSVSIPTSGRFGNFYCQAISATAPHPDAAKLWQEFIYSDTGQLLYLAGYAHPARYTALAAAGKIPASLAALLPAASEYAGVQFPNLDQITKASATVTQYWDSMVGGS
;
A
#
# COMPACT_ATOMS: atom_id res chain seq x y z
N MET A 1 -13.30 23.27 26.23
CA MET A 1 -13.74 22.04 26.94
C MET A 1 -14.13 21.02 25.90
N ALA A 2 -13.23 20.12 25.55
CA ALA A 2 -13.49 18.98 24.71
C ALA A 2 -12.72 17.79 25.30
N HIS A 3 -13.42 16.74 25.63
CA HIS A 3 -12.89 15.54 26.26
C HIS A 3 -12.07 14.74 25.26
N GLN A 4 -10.79 14.57 25.56
CA GLN A 4 -9.96 13.53 24.97
C GLN A 4 -10.26 12.21 25.69
N ASN A 5 -10.79 11.22 24.96
CA ASN A 5 -10.81 9.82 25.39
C ASN A 5 -9.64 9.11 24.72
N GLY A 6 -8.55 8.98 25.45
CA GLY A 6 -7.47 8.07 25.10
C GLY A 6 -7.89 6.63 25.36
N SER A 7 -8.08 5.84 24.33
CA SER A 7 -8.24 4.39 24.44
C SER A 7 -6.88 3.73 24.28
N THR A 8 -6.28 3.34 25.40
CA THR A 8 -5.15 2.40 25.44
C THR A 8 -5.64 1.01 25.07
N PHE A 9 -5.15 0.45 23.98
CA PHE A 9 -5.41 -0.95 23.63
C PHE A 9 -4.45 -1.88 24.38
N PRO A 10 -4.95 -2.89 25.10
CA PRO A 10 -4.11 -3.89 25.74
C PRO A 10 -3.79 -5.02 24.73
N PHE A 11 -2.58 -5.07 24.22
CA PHE A 11 -2.03 -6.28 23.61
C PHE A 11 -1.68 -7.28 24.72
N GLY A 12 -2.56 -8.26 24.93
CA GLY A 12 -2.27 -9.34 25.85
C GLY A 12 -3.51 -10.10 26.33
N ALA A 13 -4.21 -10.78 25.43
CA ALA A 13 -5.13 -11.85 25.82
C ALA A 13 -4.80 -13.12 25.05
N ALA A 14 -4.30 -14.12 25.76
CA ALA A 14 -4.06 -15.46 25.23
C ALA A 14 -5.39 -16.05 24.75
N TYR A 15 -5.49 -16.32 23.47
CA TYR A 15 -6.65 -16.94 22.82
C TYR A 15 -6.71 -18.42 23.19
N ASP A 16 -7.75 -18.81 23.93
CA ASP A 16 -7.97 -20.21 24.34
C ASP A 16 -8.45 -21.04 23.14
N ARG A 17 -7.58 -21.92 22.66
CA ARG A 17 -7.77 -22.83 21.51
C ARG A 17 -8.87 -23.87 21.70
N ARG A 18 -9.56 -23.94 22.83
CA ARG A 18 -10.50 -25.03 23.17
C ARG A 18 -11.95 -24.79 22.77
N ARG A 19 -12.33 -23.61 22.29
CA ARG A 19 -13.73 -23.31 21.90
C ARG A 19 -14.05 -23.56 20.42
N PHE A 20 -13.06 -23.76 19.54
CA PHE A 20 -13.30 -23.90 18.10
C PHE A 20 -13.60 -25.32 17.60
N LEU A 21 -13.39 -26.36 18.42
CA LEU A 21 -13.51 -27.78 17.98
C LEU A 21 -14.83 -28.47 18.36
N ARG A 22 -15.90 -27.76 18.68
CA ARG A 22 -17.13 -28.39 19.19
C ARG A 22 -18.35 -28.40 18.26
N ASN A 23 -18.28 -27.86 17.04
CA ASN A 23 -19.43 -27.78 16.12
C ASN A 23 -19.22 -28.40 14.73
N ALA A 24 -18.33 -29.36 14.57
CA ALA A 24 -18.14 -30.09 13.33
C ALA A 24 -18.39 -31.58 13.53
N ALA A 25 -19.65 -31.97 13.76
CA ALA A 25 -20.10 -33.34 13.55
C ALA A 25 -21.62 -33.34 13.51
N LEU A 26 -22.18 -33.52 12.33
CA LEU A 26 -23.44 -34.29 12.07
C LEU A 26 -23.93 -34.02 10.65
N GLY A 27 -24.01 -35.09 9.83
CA GLY A 27 -24.84 -35.10 8.63
C GLY A 27 -24.26 -35.78 7.40
N VAL A 28 -23.95 -37.08 7.49
CA VAL A 28 -23.84 -37.96 6.31
C VAL A 28 -24.99 -38.97 6.35
N ALA A 29 -25.83 -38.97 5.31
CA ALA A 29 -26.62 -40.08 4.78
C ALA A 29 -27.26 -39.56 3.50
N GLY A 30 -26.98 -40.02 2.29
CA GLY A 30 -27.14 -41.34 1.74
C GLY A 30 -28.44 -41.39 0.97
N VAL A 31 -28.39 -41.56 -0.36
CA VAL A 31 -29.16 -42.62 -1.05
C VAL A 31 -28.85 -42.54 -2.57
N ALA A 32 -28.40 -43.66 -3.08
CA ALA A 32 -28.29 -43.96 -4.50
C ALA A 32 -29.65 -44.48 -5.04
N GLY A 33 -29.93 -44.28 -6.32
CA GLY A 33 -31.06 -44.90 -6.97
C GLY A 33 -31.20 -44.46 -8.44
N GLY A 34 -30.76 -45.31 -9.37
CA GLY A 34 -30.82 -45.12 -10.81
C GLY A 34 -32.22 -45.31 -11.40
N SER A 35 -32.35 -44.90 -12.65
CA SER A 35 -33.00 -45.70 -13.70
C SER A 35 -32.98 -44.95 -15.03
N LEU A 36 -32.47 -45.65 -16.05
CA LEU A 36 -32.56 -45.33 -17.45
C LEU A 36 -34.00 -45.49 -17.94
N LEU A 37 -34.49 -44.55 -18.72
CA LEU A 37 -35.57 -44.78 -19.67
C LEU A 37 -35.30 -43.97 -20.93
N GLU A 38 -34.97 -44.68 -22.00
CA GLU A 38 -35.02 -44.18 -23.36
C GLU A 38 -36.47 -43.90 -23.78
N ALA A 39 -36.69 -42.78 -24.43
CA ALA A 39 -37.85 -42.58 -25.29
C ALA A 39 -37.42 -41.71 -26.48
N CYS A 40 -37.44 -42.29 -27.65
CA CYS A 40 -37.39 -41.65 -28.96
C CYS A 40 -38.62 -40.78 -29.20
N GLY A 41 -38.44 -39.65 -29.83
CA GLY A 41 -39.56 -38.98 -30.49
C GLY A 41 -39.36 -37.50 -30.84
N SER A 42 -39.17 -37.24 -32.14
CA SER A 42 -39.51 -36.05 -32.91
C SER A 42 -38.62 -34.82 -32.85
N SER A 43 -37.92 -34.63 -33.92
CA SER A 43 -37.24 -33.42 -34.39
C SER A 43 -38.11 -32.16 -34.31
N SER A 44 -37.71 -31.25 -33.44
CA SER A 44 -37.91 -29.83 -33.62
C SER A 44 -36.52 -29.17 -33.46
N SER A 45 -35.98 -28.64 -34.54
CA SER A 45 -34.72 -27.88 -34.58
C SER A 45 -34.91 -26.58 -33.84
N SER A 46 -34.77 -26.62 -32.52
CA SER A 46 -34.42 -25.42 -31.73
C SER A 46 -32.93 -25.28 -31.82
N SER A 47 -32.45 -24.21 -32.48
CA SER A 47 -31.10 -23.74 -32.46
C SER A 47 -30.76 -23.37 -31.01
N THR A 48 -30.37 -24.32 -30.18
CA THR A 48 -29.67 -24.09 -28.92
C THR A 48 -28.31 -23.52 -29.30
N THR A 49 -28.17 -22.23 -29.27
CA THR A 49 -26.88 -21.58 -29.20
C THR A 49 -26.22 -22.13 -27.94
N SER A 50 -25.35 -23.12 -28.11
CA SER A 50 -24.50 -23.62 -27.04
C SER A 50 -23.61 -22.45 -26.62
N THR A 51 -24.01 -21.76 -25.56
CA THR A 51 -23.15 -20.79 -24.89
C THR A 51 -22.02 -21.62 -24.29
N ALA A 52 -20.87 -21.67 -24.98
CA ALA A 52 -19.67 -22.29 -24.42
C ALA A 52 -19.45 -21.68 -23.03
N ALA A 53 -19.29 -22.51 -22.01
CA ALA A 53 -19.01 -22.04 -20.66
C ALA A 53 -17.75 -21.17 -20.67
N LEU A 54 -17.86 -19.96 -20.17
CA LEU A 54 -16.71 -19.06 -20.01
C LEU A 54 -15.70 -19.72 -19.08
N THR A 55 -14.39 -19.62 -19.41
CA THR A 55 -13.31 -20.15 -18.59
C THR A 55 -12.24 -19.08 -18.36
N GLY A 56 -11.45 -19.25 -17.31
CA GLY A 56 -10.34 -18.36 -17.00
C GLY A 56 -10.79 -16.91 -16.74
N MET A 57 -10.09 -15.96 -17.32
CA MET A 57 -10.33 -14.52 -17.12
C MET A 57 -11.73 -14.07 -17.53
N ALA A 58 -12.27 -14.61 -18.61
CA ALA A 58 -13.63 -14.25 -19.06
C ALA A 58 -14.72 -14.69 -18.06
N ALA A 59 -14.53 -15.85 -17.42
CA ALA A 59 -15.44 -16.33 -16.36
C ALA A 59 -15.33 -15.45 -15.11
N LEU A 60 -14.12 -15.09 -14.70
CA LEU A 60 -13.88 -14.18 -13.58
C LEU A 60 -14.52 -12.80 -13.81
N GLU A 61 -14.33 -12.23 -15.00
CA GLU A 61 -14.93 -10.94 -15.36
C GLU A 61 -16.47 -11.00 -15.33
N ALA A 62 -17.06 -12.07 -15.84
CA ALA A 62 -18.50 -12.24 -15.81
C ALA A 62 -19.06 -12.41 -14.39
N ALA A 63 -18.35 -13.14 -13.52
CA ALA A 63 -18.70 -13.31 -12.10
C ALA A 63 -18.58 -11.99 -11.33
N ALA A 64 -17.47 -11.27 -11.48
CA ALA A 64 -17.25 -9.97 -10.87
C ALA A 64 -18.27 -8.91 -11.31
N LYS A 65 -18.64 -8.88 -12.60
CA LYS A 65 -19.70 -8.00 -13.11
C LYS A 65 -21.07 -8.34 -12.52
N LYS A 66 -21.32 -9.58 -12.18
CA LYS A 66 -22.56 -10.00 -11.50
C LYS A 66 -22.60 -9.52 -10.05
N GLU A 67 -21.45 -9.48 -9.37
CA GLU A 67 -21.34 -8.86 -8.04
C GLU A 67 -21.56 -7.34 -8.11
N GLY A 68 -21.08 -6.68 -9.17
CA GLY A 68 -21.40 -5.30 -9.55
C GLY A 68 -20.69 -4.21 -8.75
N ALA A 69 -20.01 -4.56 -7.66
CA ALA A 69 -19.30 -3.62 -6.80
C ALA A 69 -17.99 -4.24 -6.24
N ILE A 70 -17.11 -3.37 -5.74
CA ILE A 70 -15.96 -3.70 -4.94
C ILE A 70 -15.80 -2.67 -3.82
N ASN A 71 -15.51 -3.10 -2.60
CA ASN A 71 -15.23 -2.25 -1.46
C ASN A 71 -13.72 -2.08 -1.29
N LEU A 72 -13.26 -0.85 -1.52
CA LEU A 72 -11.88 -0.40 -1.36
C LEU A 72 -11.75 0.41 -0.07
N ILE A 73 -10.63 0.31 0.63
CA ILE A 73 -10.35 1.07 1.86
C ILE A 73 -8.94 1.66 1.79
N ALA A 74 -8.73 2.79 2.47
CA ALA A 74 -7.43 3.44 2.65
C ALA A 74 -6.67 3.76 1.35
N LEU A 75 -7.39 4.09 0.27
CA LEU A 75 -6.80 4.46 -1.02
C LEU A 75 -6.98 5.97 -1.29
N PRO A 76 -6.11 6.86 -0.77
CA PRO A 76 -6.22 8.29 -1.00
C PRO A 76 -6.06 8.63 -2.48
N ALA A 77 -6.92 9.49 -3.02
CA ALA A 77 -6.93 9.79 -4.46
C ALA A 77 -5.60 10.31 -5.01
N GLY A 78 -4.82 11.04 -4.20
CA GLY A 78 -3.50 11.57 -4.56
C GLY A 78 -2.33 10.60 -4.34
N TRP A 79 -2.58 9.47 -3.69
CA TRP A 79 -1.54 8.50 -3.35
C TRP A 79 -1.36 7.50 -4.49
N ALA A 80 -0.14 7.30 -4.98
CA ALA A 80 0.19 6.32 -6.03
C ALA A 80 -0.80 6.31 -7.23
N ASN A 81 -1.45 7.45 -7.52
CA ASN A 81 -2.44 7.62 -8.58
C ASN A 81 -3.72 6.78 -8.41
N TYR A 82 -4.13 6.48 -7.17
CA TYR A 82 -5.39 5.75 -6.97
C TYR A 82 -6.59 6.47 -7.59
N GLY A 83 -6.71 7.79 -7.36
CA GLY A 83 -7.81 8.58 -7.92
C GLY A 83 -9.18 8.19 -7.37
N THR A 84 -10.20 8.36 -8.21
CA THR A 84 -11.58 7.92 -7.96
C THR A 84 -12.14 7.25 -9.21
N GLN A 85 -13.27 6.55 -9.11
CA GLN A 85 -13.90 5.92 -10.28
C GLN A 85 -14.24 6.90 -11.41
N SER A 86 -14.46 8.18 -11.10
CA SER A 86 -14.72 9.24 -12.09
C SER A 86 -13.47 9.88 -12.68
N THR A 87 -12.28 9.57 -12.13
CA THR A 87 -11.01 10.20 -12.53
C THR A 87 -10.31 9.36 -13.59
N ALA A 88 -10.35 9.79 -14.84
CA ALA A 88 -9.67 9.10 -15.94
C ALA A 88 -8.14 9.08 -15.75
N GLY A 89 -7.51 7.96 -16.15
CA GLY A 89 -6.05 7.82 -16.09
C GLY A 89 -5.50 7.52 -14.70
N THR A 90 -6.37 7.13 -13.75
CA THR A 90 -6.01 6.69 -12.40
C THR A 90 -6.31 5.20 -12.22
N VAL A 91 -5.83 4.59 -11.14
CA VAL A 91 -5.98 3.16 -10.88
C VAL A 91 -7.46 2.77 -10.75
N ILE A 92 -8.18 3.43 -9.83
CA ILE A 92 -9.61 3.16 -9.59
C ILE A 92 -10.45 3.53 -10.83
N GLY A 93 -10.17 4.68 -11.45
CA GLY A 93 -10.87 5.12 -12.67
C GLY A 93 -10.60 4.21 -13.87
N GLY A 94 -9.39 3.64 -13.97
CA GLY A 94 -9.01 2.66 -14.98
C GLY A 94 -9.77 1.34 -14.82
N PHE A 95 -9.87 0.83 -13.60
CA PHE A 95 -10.65 -0.37 -13.28
C PHE A 95 -12.13 -0.18 -13.61
N TYR A 96 -12.72 0.91 -13.12
CA TYR A 96 -14.11 1.24 -13.41
C TYR A 96 -14.38 1.35 -14.92
N LYS A 97 -13.49 2.04 -15.65
CA LYS A 97 -13.60 2.18 -17.10
C LYS A 97 -13.53 0.83 -17.83
N ALA A 98 -12.65 -0.07 -17.35
CA ALA A 98 -12.46 -1.38 -17.99
C ALA A 98 -13.64 -2.32 -17.78
N TYR A 99 -14.25 -2.32 -16.60
CA TYR A 99 -15.19 -3.36 -16.20
C TYR A 99 -16.59 -2.88 -15.84
N GLY A 100 -16.78 -1.60 -15.53
CA GLY A 100 -18.07 -1.03 -15.14
C GLY A 100 -18.50 -1.43 -13.73
N ILE A 101 -17.58 -1.95 -12.89
CA ILE A 101 -17.84 -2.37 -11.51
C ILE A 101 -17.72 -1.16 -10.59
N THR A 102 -18.73 -0.90 -9.77
CA THR A 102 -18.75 0.23 -8.85
C THR A 102 -17.67 0.10 -7.78
N CYS A 103 -16.82 1.13 -7.63
CA CYS A 103 -15.75 1.17 -6.64
C CYS A 103 -16.21 1.98 -5.42
N ASN A 104 -16.54 1.30 -4.32
CA ASN A 104 -16.86 1.92 -3.04
C ASN A 104 -15.55 2.15 -2.28
N SER A 105 -14.97 3.36 -2.41
CA SER A 105 -13.74 3.72 -1.71
C SER A 105 -14.08 4.50 -0.44
N VAL A 106 -13.69 3.97 0.71
CA VAL A 106 -13.98 4.54 2.04
C VAL A 106 -12.71 4.78 2.84
N SER A 107 -12.82 5.59 3.88
CA SER A 107 -11.74 5.83 4.85
C SER A 107 -10.36 6.05 4.21
N PRO A 108 -10.19 7.01 3.28
CA PRO A 108 -8.95 7.13 2.49
C PRO A 108 -7.70 7.44 3.31
N ASN A 109 -7.85 7.84 4.57
CA ASN A 109 -6.73 8.20 5.46
C ASN A 109 -6.51 7.15 6.56
N ASP A 110 -7.14 5.99 6.49
CA ASP A 110 -6.92 4.93 7.45
C ASP A 110 -5.50 4.35 7.31
N SER A 111 -4.91 4.01 8.44
CA SER A 111 -3.62 3.32 8.49
C SER A 111 -3.79 1.83 8.19
N SER A 112 -2.71 1.17 7.79
CA SER A 112 -2.71 -0.29 7.53
C SER A 112 -3.28 -1.12 8.70
N ALA A 113 -3.08 -0.71 9.94
CA ALA A 113 -3.65 -1.38 11.10
C ALA A 113 -5.18 -1.19 11.20
N GLN A 114 -5.69 -0.03 10.80
CA GLN A 114 -7.12 0.25 10.75
C GLN A 114 -7.80 -0.54 9.65
N GLU A 115 -7.13 -0.80 8.54
CA GLU A 115 -7.64 -1.67 7.46
C GLU A 115 -7.88 -3.11 7.93
N LEU A 116 -6.92 -3.72 8.69
CA LEU A 116 -7.15 -5.03 9.31
C LEU A 116 -8.29 -5.00 10.33
N THR A 117 -8.38 -3.92 11.11
CA THR A 117 -9.49 -3.74 12.05
C THR A 117 -10.83 -3.65 11.33
N ALA A 118 -10.89 -2.97 10.18
CA ALA A 118 -12.10 -2.88 9.36
C ALA A 118 -12.56 -4.26 8.85
N ILE A 119 -11.63 -5.12 8.38
CA ILE A 119 -11.96 -6.52 8.03
C ILE A 119 -12.61 -7.23 9.24
N GLU A 120 -12.06 -7.09 10.44
CA GLU A 120 -12.56 -7.78 11.63
C GLU A 120 -13.92 -7.24 12.08
N VAL A 121 -14.07 -5.91 12.14
CA VAL A 121 -15.27 -5.24 12.67
C VAL A 121 -16.46 -5.37 11.71
N ASP A 122 -16.20 -5.24 10.39
CA ASP A 122 -17.25 -5.27 9.37
C ASP A 122 -17.48 -6.67 8.79
N LYS A 123 -16.82 -7.69 9.34
CA LYS A 123 -16.89 -9.09 8.88
C LYS A 123 -18.31 -9.57 8.65
N GLY A 124 -18.58 -10.07 7.44
CA GLY A 124 -19.87 -10.61 7.04
C GLY A 124 -20.94 -9.56 6.78
N THR A 125 -20.59 -8.29 6.77
CA THR A 125 -21.47 -7.19 6.37
C THR A 125 -21.16 -6.74 4.93
N SER A 126 -22.07 -5.98 4.32
CA SER A 126 -21.84 -5.39 2.98
C SER A 126 -20.81 -4.23 3.00
N LYS A 127 -20.26 -3.87 4.16
CA LYS A 127 -19.27 -2.80 4.32
C LYS A 127 -17.85 -3.34 4.48
N GLU A 128 -17.71 -4.64 4.72
CA GLU A 128 -16.40 -5.26 4.86
C GLU A 128 -15.53 -4.93 3.63
N PRO A 129 -14.26 -4.53 3.80
CA PRO A 129 -13.35 -4.33 2.68
C PRO A 129 -13.15 -5.63 1.88
N ASP A 130 -13.25 -5.57 0.57
CA ASP A 130 -12.90 -6.69 -0.31
C ASP A 130 -11.39 -6.83 -0.46
N VAL A 131 -10.69 -5.69 -0.50
CA VAL A 131 -9.23 -5.61 -0.63
C VAL A 131 -8.67 -4.54 0.29
N VAL A 132 -7.42 -4.72 0.70
CA VAL A 132 -6.64 -3.78 1.52
C VAL A 132 -5.31 -3.46 0.86
N ASP A 133 -4.73 -2.28 1.18
CA ASP A 133 -3.41 -1.81 0.72
C ASP A 133 -2.51 -1.51 1.93
N VAL A 134 -1.89 -2.53 2.46
CA VAL A 134 -1.24 -2.48 3.76
C VAL A 134 0.29 -2.53 3.67
N SER A 135 0.96 -2.01 4.69
CA SER A 135 2.41 -2.15 4.83
C SER A 135 2.82 -3.64 4.97
N PRO A 136 4.03 -4.04 4.57
CA PRO A 136 4.47 -5.44 4.62
C PRO A 136 4.38 -6.08 6.00
N ALA A 137 4.64 -5.32 7.08
CA ALA A 137 4.51 -5.83 8.45
C ALA A 137 3.05 -6.19 8.77
N VAL A 138 2.11 -5.34 8.38
CA VAL A 138 0.67 -5.56 8.58
C VAL A 138 0.18 -6.66 7.67
N ALA A 139 0.67 -6.75 6.43
CA ALA A 139 0.39 -7.85 5.51
C ALA A 139 0.78 -9.21 6.10
N ALA A 140 1.98 -9.32 6.69
CA ALA A 140 2.43 -10.53 7.35
C ALA A 140 1.57 -10.90 8.58
N LEU A 141 1.15 -9.90 9.37
CA LEU A 141 0.22 -10.11 10.49
C LEU A 141 -1.16 -10.58 9.99
N GLY A 142 -1.68 -9.97 8.94
CA GLY A 142 -2.94 -10.35 8.32
C GLY A 142 -2.94 -11.79 7.79
N ALA A 143 -1.90 -12.18 7.07
CA ALA A 143 -1.73 -13.56 6.58
C ALA A 143 -1.65 -14.55 7.74
N LYS A 144 -0.83 -14.27 8.77
CA LYS A 144 -0.72 -15.10 9.97
C LYS A 144 -2.04 -15.21 10.74
N GLY A 145 -2.83 -14.15 10.76
CA GLY A 145 -4.15 -14.08 11.40
C GLY A 145 -5.27 -14.77 10.59
N GLY A 146 -5.01 -15.16 9.34
CA GLY A 146 -6.03 -15.74 8.44
C GLY A 146 -7.04 -14.71 7.93
N TYR A 147 -6.65 -13.46 7.84
CA TYR A 147 -7.50 -12.37 7.34
C TYR A 147 -7.58 -12.33 5.81
N PHE A 148 -6.67 -13.03 5.10
CA PHE A 148 -6.54 -12.92 3.66
C PHE A 148 -6.88 -14.24 2.94
N ALA A 149 -7.48 -14.12 1.75
CA ALA A 149 -7.70 -15.22 0.83
C ALA A 149 -6.54 -15.30 -0.17
N PRO A 150 -5.86 -16.45 -0.29
CA PRO A 150 -4.75 -16.59 -1.23
C PRO A 150 -5.23 -16.50 -2.68
N TYR A 151 -4.54 -15.67 -3.46
CA TYR A 151 -4.80 -15.57 -4.89
C TYR A 151 -3.52 -15.21 -5.64
N LYS A 152 -3.19 -15.91 -6.71
CA LYS A 152 -2.04 -15.65 -7.57
C LYS A 152 -2.51 -15.15 -8.92
N VAL A 153 -2.19 -13.90 -9.22
CA VAL A 153 -2.53 -13.26 -10.50
C VAL A 153 -1.79 -13.91 -11.68
N ALA A 154 -2.31 -13.75 -12.88
CA ALA A 154 -1.71 -14.28 -14.10
C ALA A 154 -0.25 -13.84 -14.32
N THR A 155 0.13 -12.67 -13.79
CA THR A 155 1.48 -12.09 -13.89
C THR A 155 2.38 -12.38 -12.69
N TRP A 156 1.99 -13.32 -11.83
CA TRP A 156 2.63 -13.68 -10.55
C TRP A 156 4.15 -13.82 -10.62
N ASP A 157 4.67 -14.52 -11.65
CA ASP A 157 6.10 -14.79 -11.77
C ASP A 157 6.94 -13.55 -12.09
N THR A 158 6.30 -12.44 -12.47
CA THR A 158 6.97 -11.16 -12.75
C THR A 158 7.04 -10.22 -11.55
N ILE A 159 6.39 -10.57 -10.44
CA ILE A 159 6.49 -9.86 -9.16
C ILE A 159 7.74 -10.39 -8.43
N PRO A 160 8.63 -9.51 -7.93
CA PRO A 160 9.83 -9.94 -7.20
C PRO A 160 9.52 -10.85 -6.01
N ALA A 161 10.37 -11.85 -5.77
CA ALA A 161 10.14 -12.83 -4.72
C ALA A 161 10.12 -12.22 -3.30
N ASN A 162 10.89 -11.16 -3.09
CA ASN A 162 10.93 -10.43 -1.82
C ASN A 162 9.76 -9.46 -1.62
N MET A 163 8.87 -9.34 -2.61
CA MET A 163 7.68 -8.49 -2.55
C MET A 163 6.38 -9.30 -2.54
N LYS A 164 6.41 -10.59 -2.20
CA LYS A 164 5.20 -11.43 -2.19
C LYS A 164 5.29 -12.56 -1.19
N ASP A 165 4.15 -12.92 -0.62
CA ASP A 165 3.99 -14.15 0.14
C ASP A 165 3.91 -15.36 -0.79
N ALA A 166 4.57 -16.46 -0.42
CA ALA A 166 4.64 -17.66 -1.27
C ALA A 166 3.27 -18.33 -1.54
N ASN A 167 2.34 -18.20 -0.61
CA ASN A 167 0.98 -18.75 -0.76
C ASN A 167 0.10 -17.86 -1.64
N GLY A 168 0.43 -16.57 -1.75
CA GLY A 168 -0.38 -15.57 -2.45
C GLY A 168 -1.36 -14.84 -1.54
N ASP A 169 -1.12 -14.83 -0.23
CA ASP A 169 -1.96 -14.13 0.73
C ASP A 169 -1.86 -12.61 0.57
N TRP A 170 -0.69 -12.11 0.16
CA TRP A 170 -0.43 -10.71 -0.15
C TRP A 170 0.74 -10.57 -1.13
N TYR A 171 0.83 -9.45 -1.84
CA TYR A 171 1.96 -9.12 -2.70
C TYR A 171 2.03 -7.63 -2.98
N GLY A 172 3.27 -7.11 -3.14
CA GLY A 172 3.56 -5.70 -3.39
C GLY A 172 2.99 -5.24 -4.72
N ASP A 173 2.39 -4.07 -4.75
CA ASP A 173 1.79 -3.48 -5.95
C ASP A 173 2.65 -2.36 -6.53
N TYR A 174 3.23 -1.51 -5.68
CA TYR A 174 4.21 -0.47 -6.02
C TYR A 174 5.18 -0.24 -4.86
N TYR A 175 6.27 0.46 -5.14
CA TYR A 175 7.23 0.88 -4.12
C TYR A 175 7.63 2.35 -4.28
N GLY A 176 8.14 2.93 -3.22
CA GLY A 176 8.73 4.25 -3.17
C GLY A 176 10.10 4.25 -2.53
N VAL A 177 10.82 5.35 -2.70
CA VAL A 177 12.11 5.62 -2.06
C VAL A 177 11.98 6.92 -1.27
N ILE A 178 12.60 6.99 -0.08
CA ILE A 178 12.57 8.20 0.73
C ILE A 178 13.27 9.35 0.00
N SER A 179 12.62 10.49 0.01
CA SER A 179 13.04 11.73 -0.64
C SER A 179 12.82 12.95 0.25
N PHE A 180 13.44 14.06 -0.13
CA PHE A 180 13.20 15.37 0.46
C PHE A 180 12.39 16.23 -0.52
N ALA A 181 11.14 16.56 -0.15
CA ALA A 181 10.33 17.56 -0.83
C ALA A 181 10.56 18.92 -0.20
N THR A 182 11.14 19.85 -0.93
CA THR A 182 11.50 21.16 -0.38
C THR A 182 10.79 22.31 -1.10
N ASN A 183 10.01 23.11 -0.36
CA ASN A 183 9.42 24.35 -0.86
C ASN A 183 10.50 25.43 -0.97
N THR A 184 11.02 25.63 -2.19
CA THR A 184 12.12 26.60 -2.46
C THR A 184 11.67 28.06 -2.45
N THR A 185 10.37 28.32 -2.30
CA THR A 185 9.92 29.70 -2.02
C THR A 185 10.31 30.13 -0.60
N VAL A 186 10.37 29.17 0.34
CA VAL A 186 10.73 29.34 1.76
C VAL A 186 12.19 28.96 2.02
N VAL A 187 12.63 27.80 1.52
CA VAL A 187 13.98 27.28 1.71
C VAL A 187 14.80 27.48 0.45
N LYS A 188 15.73 28.42 0.45
CA LYS A 188 16.47 28.83 -0.76
C LYS A 188 17.52 27.81 -1.19
N THR A 189 18.09 27.09 -0.25
CA THR A 189 19.06 26.03 -0.49
C THR A 189 18.42 24.69 -0.09
N PRO A 190 17.86 23.89 -1.03
CA PRO A 190 17.30 22.60 -0.70
C PRO A 190 18.36 21.65 -0.15
N PRO A 191 18.06 20.85 0.89
CA PRO A 191 18.97 19.79 1.34
C PRO A 191 19.07 18.69 0.26
N LEU A 192 20.28 18.17 0.08
CA LEU A 192 20.55 17.09 -0.87
C LEU A 192 20.92 15.78 -0.16
N ASP A 193 21.28 15.86 1.13
CA ASP A 193 21.59 14.68 1.92
C ASP A 193 21.20 14.87 3.38
N TRP A 194 21.17 13.79 4.16
CA TRP A 194 20.79 13.76 5.56
C TRP A 194 21.64 14.71 6.42
N SER A 195 22.95 14.80 6.18
CA SER A 195 23.84 15.71 6.87
C SER A 195 23.47 17.19 6.69
N ASP A 196 22.87 17.55 5.56
CA ASP A 196 22.43 18.92 5.33
C ASP A 196 21.35 19.33 6.31
N LEU A 197 20.44 18.42 6.69
CA LEU A 197 19.29 18.71 7.57
C LEU A 197 19.70 19.24 8.94
N THR A 198 20.97 19.04 9.35
CA THR A 198 21.51 19.53 10.62
C THR A 198 21.93 21.01 10.59
N LYS A 199 21.97 21.65 9.41
CA LYS A 199 22.35 23.04 9.25
C LYS A 199 21.35 23.98 9.95
N SER A 200 21.86 25.04 10.59
CA SER A 200 21.04 26.00 11.34
C SER A 200 20.01 26.75 10.51
N GLU A 201 20.20 26.85 9.20
CA GLU A 201 19.25 27.47 8.26
C GLU A 201 17.92 26.70 8.16
N TYR A 202 17.88 25.42 8.58
CA TYR A 202 16.68 24.59 8.57
C TYR A 202 15.94 24.53 9.91
N LYS A 203 16.19 25.50 10.78
CA LYS A 203 15.54 25.56 12.08
C LYS A 203 14.02 25.57 11.94
N ASN A 204 13.35 24.63 12.62
CA ASN A 204 11.90 24.37 12.60
C ASN A 204 11.31 24.15 11.20
N LYS A 205 12.05 23.48 10.29
CA LYS A 205 11.64 23.32 8.89
C LYS A 205 11.54 21.89 8.43
N VAL A 206 12.14 20.93 9.15
CA VAL A 206 12.21 19.52 8.74
C VAL A 206 11.10 18.73 9.41
N ALA A 207 10.26 18.09 8.63
CA ALA A 207 9.12 17.31 9.11
C ALA A 207 9.00 15.96 8.41
N ILE A 208 8.31 15.02 9.08
CA ILE A 208 7.91 13.71 8.56
C ILE A 208 6.39 13.62 8.55
N ASP A 209 5.85 12.62 7.84
CA ASP A 209 4.41 12.42 7.70
C ASP A 209 3.87 11.48 8.78
N GLY A 210 3.54 12.05 9.93
CA GLY A 210 2.96 11.33 11.05
C GLY A 210 3.95 10.76 12.07
N ASN A 211 3.42 9.94 12.97
CA ASN A 211 4.20 9.27 14.02
C ASN A 211 4.80 7.97 13.48
N PRO A 212 6.13 7.78 13.50
CA PRO A 212 6.77 6.59 12.94
C PRO A 212 6.46 5.29 13.68
N ALA A 213 5.85 5.34 14.87
CA ALA A 213 5.33 4.15 15.54
C ALA A 213 4.03 3.61 14.90
N SER A 214 3.34 4.42 14.06
CA SER A 214 2.06 4.06 13.43
C SER A 214 1.99 4.36 11.94
N ALA A 215 2.82 5.27 11.41
CA ALA A 215 2.87 5.65 10.01
C ALA A 215 4.09 5.03 9.30
N GLY A 216 3.84 4.31 8.19
CA GLY A 216 4.87 3.54 7.50
C GLY A 216 5.92 4.40 6.79
N ASP A 217 5.55 5.54 6.24
CA ASP A 217 6.45 6.50 5.60
C ASP A 217 7.30 7.26 6.62
N ALA A 218 6.74 7.63 7.77
CA ALA A 218 7.51 8.19 8.88
C ALA A 218 8.52 7.19 9.44
N LEU A 219 8.15 5.90 9.59
CA LEU A 219 9.08 4.82 9.93
C LEU A 219 10.20 4.71 8.90
N ALA A 220 9.87 4.77 7.62
CA ALA A 220 10.83 4.73 6.53
C ALA A 220 11.80 5.92 6.57
N ALA A 221 11.33 7.12 6.93
CA ALA A 221 12.18 8.29 7.12
C ALA A 221 13.21 8.06 8.24
N VAL A 222 12.78 7.49 9.39
CA VAL A 222 13.69 7.13 10.49
C VAL A 222 14.72 6.09 10.04
N TRP A 223 14.30 5.12 9.25
CA TRP A 223 15.20 4.07 8.76
C TRP A 223 16.21 4.58 7.73
N SER A 224 15.76 5.42 6.81
CA SER A 224 16.65 6.10 5.86
C SER A 224 17.69 6.96 6.58
N ALA A 225 17.27 7.69 7.64
CA ALA A 225 18.19 8.40 8.52
C ALA A 225 19.20 7.46 9.22
N ALA A 226 18.75 6.26 9.66
CA ALA A 226 19.63 5.28 10.27
C ALA A 226 20.72 4.83 9.30
N LEU A 227 20.35 4.43 8.09
CA LEU A 227 21.30 4.02 7.05
C LEU A 227 22.33 5.11 6.73
N ALA A 228 21.91 6.39 6.75
CA ALA A 228 22.79 7.54 6.51
C ALA A 228 23.75 7.82 7.67
N ASN A 229 23.45 7.35 8.88
CA ASN A 229 24.19 7.66 10.11
C ASN A 229 24.85 6.43 10.74
N GLY A 230 25.25 5.45 9.91
CA GLY A 230 26.03 4.28 10.36
C GLY A 230 25.18 3.12 10.89
N GLY A 231 23.86 3.19 10.76
CA GLY A 231 22.95 2.07 10.99
C GLY A 231 22.89 1.09 9.81
N SER A 232 21.96 0.16 9.89
CA SER A 232 21.74 -0.86 8.86
C SER A 232 20.26 -1.25 8.80
N LEU A 233 19.91 -2.19 7.91
CA LEU A 233 18.56 -2.78 7.91
C LEU A 233 18.27 -3.56 9.22
N ASP A 234 19.28 -3.92 10.00
CA ASP A 234 19.13 -4.62 11.30
C ASP A 234 19.26 -3.69 12.51
N ASP A 235 19.62 -2.40 12.28
CA ASP A 235 19.82 -1.41 13.36
C ASP A 235 19.27 -0.04 12.96
N ILE A 236 18.06 0.28 13.45
CA ILE A 236 17.38 1.57 13.23
C ILE A 236 17.75 2.63 14.30
N MET A 237 18.46 2.26 15.38
CA MET A 237 18.76 3.18 16.49
C MET A 237 19.51 4.45 16.09
N PRO A 238 20.46 4.43 15.14
CA PRO A 238 21.11 5.65 14.66
C PRO A 238 20.13 6.67 14.04
N GLY A 239 19.02 6.19 13.44
CA GLY A 239 17.95 7.08 12.92
C GLY A 239 17.17 7.77 14.03
N LEU A 240 16.82 7.05 15.10
CA LEU A 240 16.20 7.64 16.29
C LEU A 240 17.12 8.67 16.93
N THR A 241 18.42 8.39 17.02
CA THR A 241 19.43 9.31 17.52
C THR A 241 19.52 10.55 16.64
N PHE A 242 19.51 10.40 15.32
CA PHE A 242 19.50 11.51 14.37
C PHE A 242 18.30 12.44 14.60
N PHE A 243 17.09 11.92 14.69
CA PHE A 243 15.89 12.75 14.93
C PHE A 243 15.88 13.39 16.31
N LYS A 244 16.38 12.71 17.34
CA LYS A 244 16.62 13.30 18.67
C LYS A 244 17.53 14.52 18.60
N ASP A 245 18.66 14.39 17.90
CA ASP A 245 19.63 15.45 17.75
C ASP A 245 19.09 16.60 16.88
N LEU A 246 18.33 16.27 15.84
CA LEU A 246 17.63 17.24 14.99
C LEU A 246 16.60 18.07 15.79
N LYS A 247 15.84 17.41 16.69
CA LYS A 247 14.93 18.08 17.62
C LYS A 247 15.70 18.96 18.60
N LYS A 248 16.77 18.45 19.20
CA LYS A 248 17.63 19.23 20.12
C LYS A 248 18.23 20.45 19.46
N ALA A 249 18.62 20.37 18.18
CA ALA A 249 19.08 21.51 17.39
C ALA A 249 17.94 22.48 17.02
N GLY A 250 16.69 22.09 17.20
CA GLY A 250 15.52 22.87 16.86
C GLY A 250 15.16 22.87 15.37
N ASN A 251 15.72 21.92 14.57
CA ASN A 251 15.46 21.80 13.14
C ASN A 251 14.21 20.95 12.85
N PHE A 252 13.94 19.97 13.70
CA PHE A 252 12.75 19.11 13.58
C PHE A 252 11.48 19.89 13.93
N ASN A 253 10.50 19.87 13.03
CA ASN A 253 9.15 20.41 13.21
C ASN A 253 8.21 19.20 13.43
N PRO A 254 7.52 19.09 14.57
CA PRO A 254 6.64 17.95 14.87
C PRO A 254 5.29 17.99 14.16
N THR A 255 5.01 19.05 13.38
CA THR A 255 3.79 19.13 12.56
C THR A 255 3.90 18.20 11.37
N ASP A 256 2.86 17.41 11.11
CA ASP A 256 2.80 16.50 9.96
C ASP A 256 2.97 17.25 8.63
N CYS A 257 3.77 16.71 7.73
CA CYS A 257 4.10 17.35 6.47
C CYS A 257 3.07 17.07 5.36
N TYR A 258 1.79 17.30 5.64
CA TYR A 258 0.76 17.24 4.60
C TYR A 258 1.03 18.21 3.45
N PRO A 259 0.54 17.93 2.23
CA PRO A 259 0.76 18.77 1.06
C PRO A 259 0.44 20.25 1.29
N ALA A 260 -0.63 20.56 2.04
CA ALA A 260 -1.02 21.93 2.37
C ALA A 260 0.02 22.63 3.27
N ASN A 261 0.61 21.90 4.24
CA ASN A 261 1.61 22.43 5.16
C ASN A 261 2.96 22.68 4.45
N ILE A 262 3.30 21.82 3.49
CA ILE A 262 4.46 22.05 2.61
C ILE A 262 4.23 23.29 1.74
N ALA A 263 3.04 23.42 1.15
CA ALA A 263 2.69 24.51 0.26
C ALA A 263 2.64 25.86 1.00
N SER A 264 2.08 25.89 2.21
CA SER A 264 2.05 27.11 3.06
C SER A 264 3.43 27.52 3.58
N GLY A 265 4.38 26.58 3.63
CA GLY A 265 5.70 26.77 4.23
C GLY A 265 5.73 26.52 5.73
N GLU A 266 4.73 25.91 6.32
CA GLU A 266 4.71 25.46 7.72
C GLU A 266 5.69 24.30 7.95
N THR A 267 5.70 23.32 7.03
CA THR A 267 6.66 22.22 6.99
C THR A 267 7.41 22.19 5.65
N PRO A 268 8.27 23.18 5.38
CA PRO A 268 8.79 23.43 4.04
C PRO A 268 9.82 22.38 3.55
N ILE A 269 10.31 21.51 4.43
CA ILE A 269 11.15 20.35 4.09
C ILE A 269 10.44 19.12 4.62
N ALA A 270 9.82 18.37 3.73
CA ALA A 270 9.14 17.12 4.05
C ALA A 270 10.00 15.91 3.66
N ILE A 271 10.11 14.94 4.55
CA ILE A 271 10.77 13.67 4.31
C ILE A 271 9.67 12.63 4.09
N VAL A 272 9.42 12.30 2.83
CA VAL A 272 8.33 11.43 2.38
C VAL A 272 8.77 10.58 1.18
N TRP A 273 7.92 9.66 0.75
CA TRP A 273 8.15 8.90 -0.48
C TRP A 273 8.33 9.80 -1.71
N ASP A 274 9.19 9.41 -2.63
CA ASP A 274 9.49 10.15 -3.86
C ASP A 274 8.26 10.37 -4.73
N TYR A 275 7.38 9.38 -4.86
CA TYR A 275 6.15 9.53 -5.62
C TYR A 275 5.20 10.57 -5.00
N LEU A 276 5.16 10.73 -3.66
CA LEU A 276 4.43 11.81 -3.01
C LEU A 276 5.06 13.17 -3.32
N SER A 277 6.37 13.28 -3.16
CA SER A 277 7.12 14.50 -3.47
C SER A 277 6.89 14.98 -4.92
N LEU A 278 6.95 14.04 -5.87
CA LEU A 278 6.70 14.31 -7.29
C LEU A 278 5.22 14.66 -7.56
N GLY A 279 4.30 13.97 -6.88
CA GLY A 279 2.86 14.24 -6.93
C GLY A 279 2.52 15.63 -6.40
N TYR A 280 3.10 16.02 -5.27
CA TYR A 280 2.91 17.35 -4.66
C TYR A 280 3.43 18.46 -5.57
N ARG A 281 4.58 18.24 -6.23
CA ARG A 281 5.10 19.17 -7.24
C ARG A 281 4.13 19.41 -8.40
N LYS A 282 3.41 18.36 -8.83
CA LYS A 282 2.35 18.47 -9.84
C LYS A 282 1.10 19.15 -9.30
N GLN A 283 0.71 18.83 -8.06
CA GLN A 283 -0.52 19.35 -7.43
C GLN A 283 -0.41 20.86 -7.13
N TYR A 284 0.78 21.34 -6.78
CA TYR A 284 1.03 22.74 -6.43
C TYR A 284 2.02 23.42 -7.40
N PRO A 285 1.66 23.60 -8.68
CA PRO A 285 2.58 24.13 -9.69
C PRO A 285 3.03 25.58 -9.44
N THR A 286 2.33 26.31 -8.57
CA THR A 286 2.65 27.69 -8.19
C THR A 286 3.79 27.77 -7.17
N ILE A 287 4.07 26.71 -6.42
CA ILE A 287 5.24 26.61 -5.55
C ILE A 287 6.37 25.89 -6.27
N LYS A 288 7.59 26.38 -6.06
CA LYS A 288 8.78 25.72 -6.62
C LYS A 288 9.21 24.61 -5.67
N LEU A 289 8.66 23.40 -5.86
CA LEU A 289 9.02 22.23 -5.07
C LEU A 289 10.25 21.53 -5.66
N SER A 290 11.37 21.51 -4.93
CA SER A 290 12.52 20.65 -5.22
C SER A 290 12.27 19.27 -4.66
N VAL A 291 12.64 18.23 -5.41
CA VAL A 291 12.61 16.83 -4.97
C VAL A 291 14.03 16.29 -5.08
N SER A 292 14.56 15.75 -3.98
CA SER A 292 15.90 15.17 -3.91
C SER A 292 15.83 13.76 -3.33
N ILE A 293 16.44 12.79 -4.00
CA ILE A 293 16.75 11.48 -3.40
C ILE A 293 18.10 11.63 -2.69
N PRO A 294 18.20 11.43 -1.36
CA PRO A 294 19.46 11.60 -0.66
C PRO A 294 20.53 10.65 -1.18
N THR A 295 21.78 11.10 -1.17
CA THR A 295 22.92 10.31 -1.66
C THR A 295 23.33 9.22 -0.67
N SER A 296 23.09 9.43 0.60
CA SER A 296 23.25 8.45 1.68
C SER A 296 21.91 7.98 2.22
N GLY A 297 21.86 6.80 2.84
CA GLY A 297 20.64 6.30 3.47
C GLY A 297 19.49 6.01 2.52
N ARG A 298 19.78 5.60 1.28
CA ARG A 298 18.74 5.28 0.29
C ARG A 298 17.93 4.08 0.74
N PHE A 299 16.69 4.34 1.14
CA PHE A 299 15.76 3.37 1.66
C PHE A 299 14.50 3.33 0.81
N GLY A 300 14.08 2.13 0.43
CA GLY A 300 12.83 1.86 -0.27
C GLY A 300 11.95 0.89 0.49
N ASN A 301 10.65 1.02 0.32
CA ASN A 301 9.68 0.05 0.79
C ASN A 301 8.45 0.06 -0.12
N PHE A 302 7.58 -0.93 0.04
CA PHE A 302 6.42 -1.15 -0.80
C PHE A 302 5.14 -1.26 0.05
N TYR A 303 3.99 -1.18 -0.60
CA TYR A 303 2.71 -1.55 -0.04
C TYR A 303 2.27 -2.89 -0.63
N CYS A 304 1.32 -3.55 0.05
CA CYS A 304 0.87 -4.89 -0.30
C CYS A 304 -0.64 -4.88 -0.48
N GLN A 305 -1.09 -5.36 -1.62
CA GLN A 305 -2.49 -5.69 -1.81
C GLN A 305 -2.79 -7.10 -1.28
N ALA A 306 -3.94 -7.23 -0.63
CA ALA A 306 -4.48 -8.51 -0.18
C ALA A 306 -5.99 -8.54 -0.35
N ILE A 307 -6.56 -9.73 -0.56
CA ILE A 307 -8.01 -9.94 -0.62
C ILE A 307 -8.49 -10.37 0.76
N SER A 308 -9.55 -9.76 1.30
CA SER A 308 -10.17 -10.24 2.54
C SER A 308 -10.65 -11.68 2.40
N ALA A 309 -10.38 -12.51 3.42
CA ALA A 309 -10.81 -13.92 3.44
C ALA A 309 -12.34 -14.07 3.43
N THR A 310 -13.06 -13.02 3.81
CA THR A 310 -14.53 -12.97 3.87
C THR A 310 -15.11 -11.85 3.00
N ALA A 311 -14.36 -11.45 1.97
CA ALA A 311 -14.73 -10.40 1.02
C ALA A 311 -16.18 -10.54 0.56
N PRO A 312 -17.02 -9.49 0.65
CA PRO A 312 -18.39 -9.51 0.13
C PRO A 312 -18.46 -9.73 -1.38
N HIS A 313 -17.44 -9.28 -2.13
CA HIS A 313 -17.35 -9.37 -3.59
C HIS A 313 -16.06 -10.08 -4.01
N PRO A 314 -15.92 -11.40 -3.74
CA PRO A 314 -14.66 -12.13 -3.90
C PRO A 314 -14.16 -12.22 -5.35
N ASP A 315 -15.05 -12.23 -6.33
CA ASP A 315 -14.65 -12.27 -7.74
C ASP A 315 -14.27 -10.89 -8.26
N ALA A 316 -14.92 -9.82 -7.79
CA ALA A 316 -14.50 -8.44 -8.05
C ALA A 316 -13.14 -8.13 -7.40
N ALA A 317 -12.87 -8.66 -6.20
CA ALA A 317 -11.57 -8.56 -5.54
C ALA A 317 -10.46 -9.24 -6.35
N LYS A 318 -10.67 -10.46 -6.84
CA LYS A 318 -9.71 -11.15 -7.72
C LYS A 318 -9.49 -10.38 -9.04
N LEU A 319 -10.57 -9.88 -9.64
CA LEU A 319 -10.48 -9.09 -10.88
C LEU A 319 -9.75 -7.78 -10.66
N TRP A 320 -9.90 -7.14 -9.49
CA TRP A 320 -9.11 -5.98 -9.08
C TRP A 320 -7.63 -6.32 -9.04
N GLN A 321 -7.25 -7.44 -8.42
CA GLN A 321 -5.86 -7.89 -8.39
C GLN A 321 -5.33 -8.13 -9.82
N GLU A 322 -6.07 -8.84 -10.67
CA GLU A 322 -5.65 -9.04 -12.08
C GLU A 322 -5.45 -7.72 -12.81
N PHE A 323 -6.31 -6.73 -12.57
CA PHE A 323 -6.20 -5.42 -13.19
C PHE A 323 -4.96 -4.65 -12.71
N ILE A 324 -4.78 -4.48 -11.39
CA ILE A 324 -3.67 -3.65 -10.87
C ILE A 324 -2.30 -4.27 -11.14
N TYR A 325 -2.23 -5.60 -11.27
CA TYR A 325 -1.00 -6.29 -11.67
C TYR A 325 -0.90 -6.56 -13.17
N SER A 326 -1.86 -6.13 -13.98
CA SER A 326 -1.72 -6.10 -15.45
C SER A 326 -0.68 -5.06 -15.87
N ASP A 327 -0.22 -5.11 -17.13
CA ASP A 327 0.67 -4.08 -17.65
C ASP A 327 0.02 -2.68 -17.58
N THR A 328 -1.28 -2.61 -17.87
CA THR A 328 -2.05 -1.36 -17.79
C THR A 328 -2.11 -0.82 -16.36
N GLY A 329 -2.49 -1.64 -15.38
CA GLY A 329 -2.58 -1.22 -13.97
C GLY A 329 -1.23 -0.76 -13.42
N GLN A 330 -0.16 -1.49 -13.70
CA GLN A 330 1.19 -1.15 -13.28
C GLN A 330 1.69 0.17 -13.90
N LEU A 331 1.35 0.45 -15.16
CA LEU A 331 1.67 1.73 -15.79
C LEU A 331 0.84 2.91 -15.25
N LEU A 332 -0.34 2.65 -14.67
CA LEU A 332 -1.11 3.68 -13.96
C LEU A 332 -0.43 4.12 -12.65
N TYR A 333 0.17 3.20 -11.89
CA TYR A 333 1.02 3.55 -10.75
C TYR A 333 2.21 4.41 -11.18
N LEU A 334 2.88 4.03 -12.28
CA LEU A 334 4.01 4.80 -12.81
C LEU A 334 3.58 6.21 -13.28
N ALA A 335 2.38 6.36 -13.84
CA ALA A 335 1.81 7.67 -14.19
C ALA A 335 1.58 8.57 -12.95
N GLY A 336 1.47 7.97 -11.76
CA GLY A 336 1.45 8.63 -10.46
C GLY A 336 2.81 8.69 -9.77
N TYR A 337 3.89 8.47 -10.52
CA TYR A 337 5.28 8.51 -10.04
C TYR A 337 5.70 7.34 -9.14
N ALA A 338 4.80 6.45 -8.75
CA ALA A 338 5.14 5.26 -7.96
C ALA A 338 5.78 4.19 -8.85
N HIS A 339 6.85 3.57 -8.35
CA HIS A 339 7.48 2.48 -9.07
C HIS A 339 6.60 1.23 -8.98
N PRO A 340 6.07 0.72 -10.11
CA PRO A 340 5.26 -0.50 -10.05
C PRO A 340 6.10 -1.70 -9.61
N ALA A 341 5.50 -2.64 -8.87
CA ALA A 341 6.20 -3.85 -8.42
C ALA A 341 6.83 -4.65 -9.58
N ARG A 342 6.19 -4.64 -10.74
CA ARG A 342 6.66 -5.31 -11.95
C ARG A 342 7.58 -4.44 -12.83
N TYR A 343 8.14 -3.34 -12.30
CA TYR A 343 8.94 -2.37 -13.06
C TYR A 343 10.07 -3.04 -13.87
N THR A 344 10.85 -3.89 -13.24
CA THR A 344 11.98 -4.59 -13.89
C THR A 344 11.51 -5.47 -15.05
N ALA A 345 10.43 -6.22 -14.86
CA ALA A 345 9.88 -7.09 -15.91
C ALA A 345 9.30 -6.28 -17.08
N LEU A 346 8.60 -5.17 -16.78
CA LEU A 346 8.06 -4.26 -17.80
C LEU A 346 9.17 -3.57 -18.59
N ALA A 347 10.24 -3.14 -17.92
CA ALA A 347 11.40 -2.53 -18.54
C ALA A 347 12.12 -3.53 -19.46
N ALA A 348 12.39 -4.75 -18.99
CA ALA A 348 13.01 -5.81 -19.77
C ALA A 348 12.19 -6.20 -21.01
N ALA A 349 10.86 -6.11 -20.94
CA ALA A 349 9.94 -6.37 -22.03
C ALA A 349 9.72 -5.15 -22.96
N GLY A 350 10.38 -4.00 -22.69
CA GLY A 350 10.21 -2.77 -23.48
C GLY A 350 8.80 -2.17 -23.39
N LYS A 351 8.07 -2.45 -22.31
CA LYS A 351 6.68 -2.02 -22.14
C LYS A 351 6.50 -0.70 -21.39
N ILE A 352 7.58 -0.08 -20.91
CA ILE A 352 7.52 1.23 -20.27
C ILE A 352 7.64 2.32 -21.33
N PRO A 353 6.59 3.14 -21.55
CA PRO A 353 6.67 4.27 -22.47
C PRO A 353 7.74 5.28 -22.01
N ALA A 354 8.53 5.81 -22.94
CA ALA A 354 9.56 6.81 -22.62
C ALA A 354 9.01 8.03 -21.87
N SER A 355 7.78 8.45 -22.20
CA SER A 355 7.09 9.55 -21.52
C SER A 355 6.81 9.26 -20.04
N LEU A 356 6.54 8.01 -19.66
CA LEU A 356 6.35 7.62 -18.26
C LEU A 356 7.70 7.44 -17.56
N ALA A 357 8.68 6.83 -18.23
CA ALA A 357 10.03 6.71 -17.67
C ALA A 357 10.64 8.08 -17.32
N ALA A 358 10.37 9.10 -18.12
CA ALA A 358 10.84 10.47 -17.91
C ALA A 358 10.16 11.20 -16.73
N LEU A 359 9.14 10.62 -16.11
CA LEU A 359 8.48 11.22 -14.94
C LEU A 359 9.32 11.04 -13.65
N LEU A 360 10.14 9.99 -13.61
CA LEU A 360 10.97 9.65 -12.46
C LEU A 360 12.32 10.38 -12.51
N PRO A 361 12.98 10.61 -11.37
CA PRO A 361 14.40 10.91 -11.29
C PRO A 361 15.26 9.93 -12.08
N ALA A 362 16.49 10.31 -12.38
CA ALA A 362 17.40 9.44 -13.14
C ALA A 362 17.63 8.10 -12.41
N ALA A 363 17.74 7.01 -13.15
CA ALA A 363 17.95 5.67 -12.57
C ALA A 363 19.17 5.59 -11.63
N SER A 364 20.20 6.41 -11.86
CA SER A 364 21.37 6.52 -10.99
C SER A 364 21.04 7.06 -9.58
N GLU A 365 19.98 7.83 -9.44
CA GLU A 365 19.54 8.35 -8.12
C GLU A 365 18.95 7.24 -7.24
N TYR A 366 18.46 6.16 -7.87
CA TYR A 366 17.93 4.97 -7.17
C TYR A 366 18.99 3.87 -6.96
N ALA A 367 20.21 4.08 -7.44
CA ALA A 367 21.27 3.08 -7.26
C ALA A 367 21.58 2.85 -5.78
N GLY A 368 21.64 1.58 -5.35
CA GLY A 368 21.94 1.21 -3.97
C GLY A 368 20.80 1.41 -2.98
N VAL A 369 19.56 1.60 -3.43
CA VAL A 369 18.38 1.58 -2.57
C VAL A 369 18.29 0.24 -1.86
N GLN A 370 18.12 0.27 -0.53
CA GLN A 370 17.99 -0.92 0.31
C GLN A 370 16.52 -1.15 0.68
N PHE A 371 16.09 -2.40 0.56
CA PHE A 371 14.75 -2.85 0.92
C PHE A 371 14.84 -3.82 2.10
N PRO A 372 14.12 -3.59 3.21
CA PRO A 372 14.13 -4.51 4.35
C PRO A 372 13.33 -5.78 4.04
N ASN A 373 13.66 -6.87 4.72
CA ASN A 373 12.81 -8.04 4.83
C ASN A 373 11.80 -7.91 5.99
N LEU A 374 10.85 -8.85 6.10
CA LEU A 374 9.78 -8.80 7.09
C LEU A 374 10.28 -8.84 8.54
N ASP A 375 11.33 -9.63 8.83
CA ASP A 375 11.89 -9.72 10.18
C ASP A 375 12.53 -8.39 10.58
N GLN A 376 13.25 -7.75 9.66
CA GLN A 376 13.83 -6.42 9.84
C GLN A 376 12.74 -5.37 10.07
N ILE A 377 11.66 -5.39 9.28
CA ILE A 377 10.54 -4.47 9.45
C ILE A 377 9.90 -4.65 10.84
N THR A 378 9.63 -5.89 11.25
CA THR A 378 9.05 -6.19 12.57
C THR A 378 9.93 -5.69 13.71
N LYS A 379 11.24 -5.95 13.63
CA LYS A 379 12.21 -5.51 14.64
C LYS A 379 12.32 -3.97 14.69
N ALA A 380 12.41 -3.32 13.54
CA ALA A 380 12.51 -1.87 13.48
C ALA A 380 11.24 -1.17 14.00
N SER A 381 10.06 -1.66 13.61
CA SER A 381 8.79 -1.15 14.12
C SER A 381 8.67 -1.27 15.64
N ALA A 382 9.06 -2.42 16.22
CA ALA A 382 9.07 -2.62 17.67
C ALA A 382 10.05 -1.65 18.37
N THR A 383 11.24 -1.45 17.79
CA THR A 383 12.24 -0.53 18.33
C THR A 383 11.74 0.91 18.31
N VAL A 384 11.16 1.36 17.19
CA VAL A 384 10.61 2.71 17.06
C VAL A 384 9.45 2.93 18.02
N THR A 385 8.52 1.99 18.12
CA THR A 385 7.41 2.06 19.08
C THR A 385 7.90 2.20 20.51
N GLN A 386 8.98 1.51 20.86
CA GLN A 386 9.56 1.57 22.22
C GLN A 386 10.22 2.90 22.54
N TYR A 387 10.90 3.51 21.58
CA TYR A 387 11.84 4.60 21.87
C TYR A 387 11.45 5.96 21.30
N TRP A 388 10.62 6.04 20.27
CA TRP A 388 10.30 7.30 19.59
C TRP A 388 9.80 8.38 20.54
N ASP A 389 8.77 8.09 21.34
CA ASP A 389 8.15 9.09 22.21
C ASP A 389 9.12 9.61 23.29
N SER A 390 9.97 8.72 23.83
CA SER A 390 10.96 9.11 24.84
C SER A 390 12.15 9.87 24.27
N MET A 391 12.52 9.65 23.02
CA MET A 391 13.69 10.27 22.38
C MET A 391 13.34 11.52 21.58
N VAL A 392 12.19 11.51 20.87
CA VAL A 392 11.81 12.52 19.90
C VAL A 392 10.42 13.08 20.15
N GLY A 393 9.40 12.23 20.39
CA GLY A 393 8.00 12.67 20.47
C GLY A 393 7.61 13.41 21.75
N GLY A 394 8.30 13.21 22.85
CA GLY A 394 7.99 13.88 24.13
C GLY A 394 8.17 15.41 24.05
N SER A 395 7.14 16.13 24.46
CA SER A 395 7.07 17.60 24.58
C SER A 395 8.07 18.15 25.59
#